data_88791f42cd0d4ce23558cdaf784b271d
#
_entry.id   88791f42cd0d4ce23558cdaf784b271d
#
_cell.length_a   1.000
_cell.length_b   1.000
_cell.length_c   1.000
_cell.angle_alpha   90.00
_cell.angle_beta   90.00
_cell.angle_gamma   90.00
#
_symmetry.space_group_name_H-M   'P 1'
#
loop_
_entity.id
_entity.type
_entity.pdbx_description
1 polymer ?
#
loop_
_entity_poly.entity_id
_entity_poly.type
_entity_poly.pdbx_seq_one_letter_code
_entity_poly.pdbx_strand_id
1 'polypeptide(L)'
;MSEPGAPPRNWAVELGRFLEIQNLGLNLPFALAFLLVAAGGAPTVRATLLIVVAFVAARNAGHSFNRWADRDLDARNPRTRDRAVVTGRISTRFALGFAAASASVLVIAAYLLNPIALLLVPVALALVLGYSYSKRVSPLTTVLLGVVESVTPAAVFVAIQGTLPVSALVAAAALGCWGTAFETIHSLGDMDADRSAGTFSLPLSLGAPSAVRLVPVLHGIALGLLALFGALAHRPWPYFVAVGVMAVWTASIDRDLARDPSQTRRLFRRHFGLSTVFLIGVIFSYIA
;
A
#
# COMPACT_ATOMS: atom_id res chain seq x y z
N MET A 1 -0.26 -3.92 -36.66
CA MET A 1 -1.53 -4.22 -37.36
C MET A 1 -2.51 -4.58 -36.25
N SER A 2 -3.56 -3.77 -36.01
CA SER A 2 -4.63 -4.05 -35.04
C SER A 2 -5.56 -5.11 -35.66
N GLU A 3 -5.95 -6.10 -34.86
CA GLU A 3 -6.94 -7.10 -35.28
C GLU A 3 -8.26 -6.40 -35.69
N PRO A 4 -8.88 -6.78 -36.81
CA PRO A 4 -10.18 -6.23 -37.24
C PRO A 4 -11.25 -6.73 -36.27
N GLY A 5 -11.84 -5.82 -35.48
CA GLY A 5 -12.95 -6.11 -34.55
C GLY A 5 -12.71 -5.80 -33.09
N ALA A 6 -11.53 -5.35 -32.68
CA ALA A 6 -11.32 -4.88 -31.32
C ALA A 6 -12.10 -3.56 -31.06
N PRO A 7 -12.87 -3.44 -29.98
CA PRO A 7 -13.59 -2.20 -29.67
C PRO A 7 -12.62 -1.03 -29.56
N PRO A 8 -13.04 0.21 -29.90
CA PRO A 8 -12.18 1.39 -29.85
C PRO A 8 -11.61 1.52 -28.44
N ARG A 9 -10.30 1.69 -28.37
CA ARG A 9 -9.54 1.77 -27.12
C ARG A 9 -9.97 2.98 -26.31
N ASN A 10 -10.65 2.75 -25.20
CA ASN A 10 -10.89 3.81 -24.23
C ASN A 10 -9.60 3.99 -23.39
N TRP A 11 -8.80 5.01 -23.75
CA TRP A 11 -7.55 5.35 -23.07
C TRP A 11 -7.72 5.54 -21.56
N ALA A 12 -8.82 6.15 -21.12
CA ALA A 12 -9.09 6.36 -19.71
C ALA A 12 -9.23 5.02 -18.94
N VAL A 13 -9.86 4.02 -19.56
CA VAL A 13 -9.98 2.67 -18.97
C VAL A 13 -8.62 1.98 -18.89
N GLU A 14 -7.80 2.07 -19.94
CA GLU A 14 -6.45 1.49 -19.94
C GLU A 14 -5.55 2.18 -18.90
N LEU A 15 -5.62 3.50 -18.79
CA LEU A 15 -4.89 4.25 -17.77
C LEU A 15 -5.36 3.90 -16.36
N GLY A 16 -6.67 3.77 -16.15
CA GLY A 16 -7.23 3.34 -14.86
C GLY A 16 -6.77 1.94 -14.45
N ARG A 17 -6.68 1.01 -15.40
CA ARG A 17 -6.14 -0.34 -15.19
C ARG A 17 -4.62 -0.32 -14.94
N PHE A 18 -3.89 0.51 -15.67
CA PHE A 18 -2.45 0.69 -15.49
C PHE A 18 -2.11 1.22 -14.10
N LEU A 19 -2.87 2.19 -13.60
CA LEU A 19 -2.69 2.80 -12.30
C LEU A 19 -3.35 2.01 -11.16
N GLU A 20 -4.14 0.99 -11.49
CA GLU A 20 -4.95 0.23 -10.51
C GLU A 20 -5.71 1.16 -9.55
N ILE A 21 -6.44 2.14 -10.11
CA ILE A 21 -7.15 3.18 -9.35
C ILE A 21 -8.07 2.57 -8.28
N GLN A 22 -8.65 1.41 -8.55
CA GLN A 22 -9.48 0.67 -7.59
C GLN A 22 -8.72 0.32 -6.29
N ASN A 23 -7.40 0.22 -6.33
CA ASN A 23 -6.58 -0.10 -5.16
C ASN A 23 -6.28 1.11 -4.27
N LEU A 24 -6.67 2.34 -4.67
CA LEU A 24 -6.59 3.53 -3.81
C LEU A 24 -7.42 3.35 -2.53
N GLY A 25 -8.55 2.65 -2.63
CA GLY A 25 -9.41 2.35 -1.48
C GLY A 25 -8.76 1.47 -0.41
N LEU A 26 -7.62 0.84 -0.70
CA LEU A 26 -6.90 0.03 0.27
C LEU A 26 -6.15 0.90 1.31
N ASN A 27 -5.44 1.93 0.87
CA ASN A 27 -4.48 2.66 1.71
C ASN A 27 -4.79 4.14 1.89
N LEU A 28 -5.49 4.80 0.95
CA LEU A 28 -5.86 6.20 1.08
C LEU A 28 -6.70 6.50 2.34
N PRO A 29 -7.68 5.65 2.74
CA PRO A 29 -8.41 5.88 3.98
C PRO A 29 -7.49 5.86 5.22
N PHE A 30 -6.43 5.04 5.26
CA PHE A 30 -5.43 5.11 6.32
C PHE A 30 -4.71 6.46 6.34
N ALA A 31 -4.27 6.96 5.18
CA ALA A 31 -3.62 8.26 5.09
C ALA A 31 -4.52 9.39 5.61
N LEU A 32 -5.81 9.37 5.27
CA LEU A 32 -6.80 10.33 5.75
C LEU A 32 -7.07 10.20 7.25
N ALA A 33 -7.11 8.98 7.78
CA ALA A 33 -7.26 8.75 9.21
C ALA A 33 -6.08 9.32 10.00
N PHE A 34 -4.84 9.06 9.55
CA PHE A 34 -3.65 9.63 10.19
C PHE A 34 -3.57 11.15 10.01
N LEU A 35 -4.05 11.69 8.89
CA LEU A 35 -4.17 13.14 8.70
C LEU A 35 -5.10 13.76 9.74
N LEU A 36 -6.28 13.17 9.97
CA LEU A 36 -7.20 13.64 11.01
C LEU A 36 -6.54 13.65 12.38
N VAL A 37 -5.82 12.57 12.73
CA VAL A 37 -5.15 12.49 14.04
C VAL A 37 -4.00 13.50 14.12
N ALA A 38 -3.16 13.61 13.08
CA ALA A 38 -2.03 14.55 13.05
C ALA A 38 -2.48 16.01 13.14
N ALA A 39 -3.65 16.33 12.58
CA ALA A 39 -4.24 17.68 12.59
C ALA A 39 -5.20 17.95 13.78
N GLY A 40 -5.28 17.06 14.78
CA GLY A 40 -6.16 17.23 15.91
C GLY A 40 -7.67 17.21 15.57
N GLY A 41 -8.07 16.53 14.48
CA GLY A 41 -9.45 16.37 14.05
C GLY A 41 -9.93 17.37 12.99
N ALA A 42 -9.23 18.47 12.79
CA ALA A 42 -9.65 19.55 11.88
C ALA A 42 -8.54 19.96 10.88
N PRO A 43 -8.17 19.09 9.94
CA PRO A 43 -7.20 19.45 8.91
C PRO A 43 -7.75 20.57 8.01
N THR A 44 -6.88 21.51 7.62
CA THR A 44 -7.26 22.52 6.63
C THR A 44 -7.50 21.87 5.27
N VAL A 45 -8.36 22.48 4.45
CA VAL A 45 -8.59 22.00 3.06
C VAL A 45 -7.28 21.93 2.27
N ARG A 46 -6.39 22.93 2.44
CA ARG A 46 -5.06 22.92 1.80
C ARG A 46 -4.24 21.70 2.21
N ALA A 47 -4.12 21.41 3.51
CA ALA A 47 -3.38 20.26 4.01
C ALA A 47 -3.96 18.95 3.49
N THR A 48 -5.29 18.82 3.52
CA THR A 48 -5.99 17.62 3.01
C THR A 48 -5.69 17.39 1.53
N LEU A 49 -5.82 18.43 0.69
CA LEU A 49 -5.54 18.32 -0.73
C LEU A 49 -4.08 17.97 -1.00
N LEU A 50 -3.13 18.62 -0.32
CA LEU A 50 -1.70 18.34 -0.50
C LEU A 50 -1.32 16.92 -0.05
N ILE A 51 -1.87 16.42 1.05
CA ILE A 51 -1.65 15.03 1.50
C ILE A 51 -2.22 14.03 0.49
N VAL A 52 -3.45 14.24 0.01
CA VAL A 52 -4.05 13.37 -1.01
C VAL A 52 -3.22 13.38 -2.29
N VAL A 53 -2.80 14.55 -2.76
CA VAL A 53 -1.96 14.70 -3.95
C VAL A 53 -0.61 14.01 -3.74
N ALA A 54 0.06 14.23 -2.61
CA ALA A 54 1.35 13.61 -2.29
C ALA A 54 1.23 12.08 -2.23
N PHE A 55 0.19 11.55 -1.56
CA PHE A 55 -0.07 10.12 -1.46
C PHE A 55 -0.29 9.49 -2.84
N VAL A 56 -1.18 10.07 -3.65
CA VAL A 56 -1.48 9.57 -5.01
C VAL A 56 -0.25 9.66 -5.91
N ALA A 57 0.52 10.75 -5.80
CA ALA A 57 1.74 10.96 -6.57
C ALA A 57 2.83 9.93 -6.20
N ALA A 58 3.09 9.70 -4.90
CA ALA A 58 4.05 8.70 -4.44
C ALA A 58 3.67 7.30 -4.93
N ARG A 59 2.39 6.93 -4.77
CA ARG A 59 1.87 5.65 -5.23
C ARG A 59 2.00 5.49 -6.75
N ASN A 60 1.62 6.52 -7.51
CA ASN A 60 1.68 6.47 -8.96
C ASN A 60 3.12 6.40 -9.47
N ALA A 61 4.07 7.11 -8.82
CA ALA A 61 5.50 7.03 -9.14
C ALA A 61 6.01 5.58 -8.96
N GLY A 62 5.75 4.98 -7.79
CA GLY A 62 6.16 3.60 -7.50
C GLY A 62 5.49 2.58 -8.40
N HIS A 63 4.19 2.71 -8.60
CA HIS A 63 3.40 1.76 -9.39
C HIS A 63 3.81 1.76 -10.87
N SER A 64 3.94 2.96 -11.46
CA SER A 64 4.35 3.09 -12.86
C SER A 64 5.78 2.64 -13.08
N PHE A 65 6.68 2.95 -12.15
CA PHE A 65 8.06 2.47 -12.19
C PHE A 65 8.13 0.95 -12.04
N ASN A 66 7.35 0.34 -11.13
CA ASN A 66 7.27 -1.10 -10.97
C ASN A 66 6.79 -1.79 -12.25
N ARG A 67 5.76 -1.25 -12.94
CA ARG A 67 5.29 -1.77 -14.23
C ARG A 67 6.38 -1.76 -15.31
N TRP A 68 7.22 -0.75 -15.32
CA TRP A 68 8.37 -0.69 -16.22
C TRP A 68 9.46 -1.69 -15.80
N ALA A 69 9.86 -1.66 -14.54
CA ALA A 69 10.94 -2.48 -14.01
C ALA A 69 10.64 -3.99 -14.11
N ASP A 70 9.39 -4.37 -13.90
CA ASP A 70 8.95 -5.77 -13.87
C ASP A 70 8.43 -6.29 -15.21
N ARG A 71 8.48 -5.52 -16.30
CA ARG A 71 7.89 -5.88 -17.59
C ARG A 71 8.23 -7.31 -18.04
N ASP A 72 9.50 -7.68 -17.95
CA ASP A 72 9.98 -8.98 -18.42
C ASP A 72 9.60 -10.14 -17.47
N LEU A 73 9.50 -9.87 -16.17
CA LEU A 73 8.97 -10.81 -15.18
C LEU A 73 7.45 -10.97 -15.33
N ASP A 74 6.74 -9.87 -15.51
CA ASP A 74 5.30 -9.86 -15.74
C ASP A 74 4.89 -10.64 -17.00
N ALA A 75 5.70 -10.60 -18.05
CA ALA A 75 5.46 -11.35 -19.28
C ALA A 75 5.48 -12.88 -19.07
N ARG A 76 6.21 -13.37 -18.07
CA ARG A 76 6.32 -14.79 -17.73
C ARG A 76 5.26 -15.26 -16.74
N ASN A 77 4.59 -14.33 -16.02
CA ASN A 77 3.58 -14.67 -15.04
C ASN A 77 2.18 -14.69 -15.68
N PRO A 78 1.44 -15.82 -15.65
CA PRO A 78 0.10 -15.93 -16.24
C PRO A 78 -0.89 -14.87 -15.72
N ARG A 79 -0.71 -14.37 -14.49
CA ARG A 79 -1.58 -13.35 -13.88
C ARG A 79 -1.33 -11.95 -14.42
N THR A 80 -0.09 -11.66 -14.87
CA THR A 80 0.34 -10.28 -15.19
C THR A 80 0.77 -10.10 -16.65
N ARG A 81 0.87 -11.17 -17.44
CA ARG A 81 1.28 -11.12 -18.86
C ARG A 81 0.40 -10.22 -19.74
N ASP A 82 -0.86 -9.99 -19.33
CA ASP A 82 -1.80 -9.14 -20.05
C ASP A 82 -1.75 -7.67 -19.63
N ARG A 83 -0.79 -7.28 -18.78
CA ARG A 83 -0.59 -5.89 -18.35
C ARG A 83 -0.27 -4.99 -19.53
N ALA A 84 -0.75 -3.74 -19.49
CA ALA A 84 -0.66 -2.80 -20.60
C ALA A 84 0.78 -2.51 -21.07
N VAL A 85 1.76 -2.50 -20.15
CA VAL A 85 3.18 -2.30 -20.50
C VAL A 85 3.79 -3.56 -21.14
N VAL A 86 3.39 -4.75 -20.69
CA VAL A 86 3.86 -6.03 -21.26
C VAL A 86 3.38 -6.19 -22.71
N THR A 87 2.10 -5.91 -22.94
CA THR A 87 1.44 -6.05 -24.26
C THR A 87 1.69 -4.86 -25.20
N GLY A 88 2.45 -3.84 -24.75
CA GLY A 88 2.71 -2.63 -25.55
C GLY A 88 1.51 -1.66 -25.67
N ARG A 89 0.40 -1.91 -24.98
CA ARG A 89 -0.75 -0.99 -24.95
C ARG A 89 -0.41 0.35 -24.30
N ILE A 90 0.50 0.32 -23.34
CA ILE A 90 1.15 1.51 -22.78
C ILE A 90 2.66 1.34 -23.02
N SER A 91 3.30 2.35 -23.61
CA SER A 91 4.72 2.29 -23.88
C SER A 91 5.56 2.36 -22.60
N THR A 92 6.74 1.75 -22.62
CA THR A 92 7.71 1.83 -21.52
C THR A 92 8.17 3.27 -21.26
N ARG A 93 8.27 4.10 -22.33
CA ARG A 93 8.59 5.52 -22.22
C ARG A 93 7.51 6.29 -21.48
N PHE A 94 6.23 5.98 -21.77
CA PHE A 94 5.12 6.58 -21.05
C PHE A 94 5.14 6.18 -19.57
N ALA A 95 5.37 4.90 -19.25
CA ALA A 95 5.42 4.43 -17.86
C ALA A 95 6.51 5.15 -17.05
N LEU A 96 7.72 5.29 -17.61
CA LEU A 96 8.81 6.04 -16.96
C LEU A 96 8.53 7.54 -16.87
N GLY A 97 8.05 8.16 -17.95
CA GLY A 97 7.69 9.58 -17.95
C GLY A 97 6.61 9.91 -16.93
N PHE A 98 5.60 9.03 -16.81
CA PHE A 98 4.54 9.18 -15.83
C PHE A 98 5.05 8.97 -14.38
N ALA A 99 5.98 8.02 -14.17
CA ALA A 99 6.64 7.85 -12.87
C ALA A 99 7.44 9.10 -12.49
N ALA A 100 8.22 9.67 -13.42
CA ALA A 100 8.98 10.89 -13.18
C ALA A 100 8.07 12.10 -12.91
N ALA A 101 7.03 12.30 -13.71
CA ALA A 101 6.05 13.36 -13.51
C ALA A 101 5.35 13.23 -12.13
N SER A 102 4.97 12.00 -11.75
CA SER A 102 4.38 11.75 -10.43
C SER A 102 5.37 12.03 -9.30
N ALA A 103 6.64 11.65 -9.44
CA ALA A 103 7.68 12.00 -8.47
C ALA A 103 7.85 13.53 -8.35
N SER A 104 7.81 14.26 -9.45
CA SER A 104 7.87 15.73 -9.44
C SER A 104 6.66 16.35 -8.72
N VAL A 105 5.46 15.80 -8.93
CA VAL A 105 4.25 16.23 -8.18
C VAL A 105 4.40 15.98 -6.69
N LEU A 106 4.97 14.83 -6.29
CA LEU A 106 5.27 14.54 -4.88
C LEU A 106 6.24 15.56 -4.29
N VAL A 107 7.33 15.91 -5.00
CA VAL A 107 8.30 16.94 -4.57
C VAL A 107 7.60 18.28 -4.37
N ILE A 108 6.77 18.72 -5.32
CA ILE A 108 6.02 19.98 -5.23
C ILE A 108 5.06 19.95 -4.04
N ALA A 109 4.29 18.88 -3.87
CA ALA A 109 3.36 18.76 -2.75
C ALA A 109 4.09 18.80 -1.40
N ALA A 110 5.22 18.09 -1.26
CA ALA A 110 6.04 18.10 -0.06
C ALA A 110 6.65 19.47 0.23
N TYR A 111 7.14 20.17 -0.80
CA TYR A 111 7.63 21.56 -0.69
C TYR A 111 6.55 22.51 -0.16
N LEU A 112 5.32 22.36 -0.66
CA LEU A 112 4.18 23.18 -0.24
C LEU A 112 3.66 22.83 1.17
N LEU A 113 3.98 21.64 1.69
CA LEU A 113 3.63 21.21 3.05
C LEU A 113 4.62 21.80 4.06
N ASN A 114 5.86 21.36 4.07
CA ASN A 114 6.92 21.92 4.93
C ASN A 114 8.33 21.44 4.51
N PRO A 115 9.42 22.11 4.96
CA PRO A 115 10.78 21.76 4.58
C PRO A 115 11.23 20.34 4.97
N ILE A 116 10.73 19.81 6.12
CA ILE A 116 11.12 18.47 6.59
C ILE A 116 10.46 17.40 5.70
N ALA A 117 9.20 17.61 5.32
CA ALA A 117 8.53 16.74 4.36
C ALA A 117 9.31 16.69 3.04
N LEU A 118 9.76 17.85 2.52
CA LEU A 118 10.59 17.91 1.32
C LEU A 118 11.91 17.15 1.47
N LEU A 119 12.60 17.33 2.61
CA LEU A 119 13.88 16.67 2.89
C LEU A 119 13.76 15.14 2.89
N LEU A 120 12.60 14.59 3.28
CA LEU A 120 12.35 13.15 3.35
C LEU A 120 11.90 12.54 2.02
N VAL A 121 11.54 13.34 0.99
CA VAL A 121 11.10 12.82 -0.32
C VAL A 121 12.13 11.89 -0.97
N PRO A 122 13.45 12.18 -0.98
CA PRO A 122 14.42 11.26 -1.57
C PRO A 122 14.41 9.88 -0.92
N VAL A 123 14.26 9.82 0.41
CA VAL A 123 14.19 8.55 1.16
C VAL A 123 12.90 7.81 0.79
N ALA A 124 11.76 8.48 0.75
CA ALA A 124 10.50 7.88 0.37
C ALA A 124 10.54 7.34 -1.08
N LEU A 125 11.09 8.12 -2.02
CA LEU A 125 11.24 7.68 -3.41
C LEU A 125 12.22 6.51 -3.52
N ALA A 126 13.35 6.52 -2.79
CA ALA A 126 14.29 5.41 -2.80
C ALA A 126 13.63 4.10 -2.32
N LEU A 127 12.79 4.15 -1.28
CA LEU A 127 12.05 2.99 -0.80
C LEU A 127 11.00 2.52 -1.83
N VAL A 128 10.17 3.44 -2.32
CA VAL A 128 9.06 3.12 -3.23
C VAL A 128 9.56 2.61 -4.59
N LEU A 129 10.63 3.22 -5.15
CA LEU A 129 11.20 2.78 -6.43
C LEU A 129 12.10 1.55 -6.25
N GLY A 130 12.93 1.55 -5.20
CA GLY A 130 13.87 0.46 -4.90
C GLY A 130 13.19 -0.86 -4.60
N TYR A 131 11.98 -0.82 -4.02
CA TYR A 131 11.14 -2.01 -3.82
C TYR A 131 10.99 -2.83 -5.12
N SER A 132 10.87 -2.19 -6.28
CA SER A 132 10.70 -2.88 -7.57
C SER A 132 11.83 -3.86 -7.93
N TYR A 133 13.01 -3.66 -7.38
CA TYR A 133 14.15 -4.56 -7.61
C TYR A 133 14.35 -5.62 -6.52
N SER A 134 13.73 -5.45 -5.36
CA SER A 134 13.98 -6.26 -4.17
C SER A 134 13.71 -7.75 -4.38
N LYS A 135 12.67 -8.10 -5.14
CA LYS A 135 12.33 -9.51 -5.44
C LYS A 135 13.35 -10.26 -6.30
N ARG A 136 14.33 -9.53 -6.89
CA ARG A 136 15.43 -10.14 -7.65
C ARG A 136 16.62 -10.51 -6.78
N VAL A 137 16.66 -9.98 -5.55
CA VAL A 137 17.86 -10.06 -4.70
C VAL A 137 17.59 -10.61 -3.30
N SER A 138 16.33 -10.55 -2.81
CA SER A 138 16.07 -10.92 -1.41
C SER A 138 14.65 -11.45 -1.17
N PRO A 139 14.49 -12.47 -0.32
CA PRO A 139 13.20 -12.93 0.15
C PRO A 139 12.49 -11.89 1.04
N LEU A 140 13.23 -10.92 1.59
CA LEU A 140 12.66 -9.83 2.40
C LEU A 140 11.86 -8.81 1.57
N THR A 141 11.70 -9.02 0.26
CA THR A 141 10.88 -8.17 -0.60
C THR A 141 9.47 -7.98 -0.05
N THR A 142 8.86 -9.03 0.52
CA THR A 142 7.54 -8.97 1.14
C THR A 142 7.53 -8.05 2.37
N VAL A 143 8.59 -8.10 3.20
CA VAL A 143 8.77 -7.22 4.35
C VAL A 143 9.04 -5.78 3.89
N LEU A 144 9.82 -5.61 2.81
CA LEU A 144 10.12 -4.29 2.27
C LEU A 144 8.87 -3.57 1.76
N LEU A 145 7.87 -4.29 1.22
CA LEU A 145 6.57 -3.67 0.94
C LEU A 145 5.91 -3.17 2.23
N GLY A 146 5.96 -3.94 3.30
CA GLY A 146 5.50 -3.46 4.61
C GLY A 146 6.22 -2.18 5.05
N VAL A 147 7.55 -2.10 4.84
CA VAL A 147 8.31 -0.87 5.11
C VAL A 147 7.84 0.29 4.23
N VAL A 148 7.54 0.06 2.96
CA VAL A 148 6.95 1.09 2.06
C VAL A 148 5.60 1.58 2.59
N GLU A 149 4.74 0.68 3.06
CA GLU A 149 3.44 1.04 3.64
C GLU A 149 3.59 1.84 4.96
N SER A 150 4.63 1.54 5.75
CA SER A 150 4.93 2.26 7.00
C SER A 150 5.31 3.72 6.79
N VAL A 151 5.74 4.10 5.59
CA VAL A 151 6.05 5.49 5.23
C VAL A 151 4.80 6.38 5.33
N THR A 152 3.61 5.84 5.06
CA THR A 152 2.37 6.62 5.02
C THR A 152 2.08 7.37 6.34
N PRO A 153 1.93 6.72 7.51
CA PRO A 153 1.67 7.45 8.74
C PRO A 153 2.84 8.38 9.13
N ALA A 154 4.08 7.93 8.99
CA ALA A 154 5.24 8.74 9.29
C ALA A 154 5.29 10.02 8.45
N ALA A 155 5.08 9.91 7.14
CA ALA A 155 5.07 11.05 6.22
C ALA A 155 3.93 12.03 6.52
N VAL A 156 2.73 11.53 6.87
CA VAL A 156 1.58 12.37 7.21
C VAL A 156 1.85 13.19 8.47
N PHE A 157 2.38 12.56 9.54
CA PHE A 157 2.69 13.29 10.77
C PHE A 157 3.79 14.34 10.54
N VAL A 158 4.86 13.98 9.83
CA VAL A 158 5.90 14.94 9.46
C VAL A 158 5.34 16.09 8.62
N ALA A 159 4.48 15.78 7.65
CA ALA A 159 3.90 16.78 6.77
C ALA A 159 3.00 17.78 7.49
N ILE A 160 2.30 17.36 8.55
CA ILE A 160 1.35 18.21 9.29
C ILE A 160 2.00 18.87 10.49
N GLN A 161 2.81 18.13 11.27
CA GLN A 161 3.36 18.59 12.54
C GLN A 161 4.83 19.05 12.44
N GLY A 162 5.52 18.73 11.32
CA GLY A 162 6.98 18.97 11.21
C GLY A 162 7.81 18.08 12.13
N THR A 163 7.21 17.07 12.77
CA THR A 163 7.87 16.18 13.74
C THR A 163 7.42 14.74 13.54
N LEU A 164 8.17 13.79 14.09
CA LEU A 164 7.84 12.37 14.07
C LEU A 164 7.65 11.87 15.52
N PRO A 165 6.45 12.03 16.10
CA PRO A 165 6.19 11.59 17.46
C PRO A 165 6.19 10.06 17.61
N VAL A 166 6.36 9.55 18.82
CA VAL A 166 6.36 8.11 19.11
C VAL A 166 5.07 7.44 18.62
N SER A 167 3.93 8.11 18.75
CA SER A 167 2.65 7.60 18.22
C SER A 167 2.71 7.35 16.71
N ALA A 168 3.33 8.24 15.93
CA ALA A 168 3.51 8.06 14.49
C ALA A 168 4.42 6.87 14.15
N LEU A 169 5.47 6.63 14.94
CA LEU A 169 6.34 5.46 14.79
C LEU A 169 5.57 4.16 15.07
N VAL A 170 4.71 4.16 16.11
CA VAL A 170 3.83 3.02 16.41
C VAL A 170 2.84 2.77 15.28
N ALA A 171 2.23 3.82 14.73
CA ALA A 171 1.36 3.71 13.55
C ALA A 171 2.11 3.19 12.31
N ALA A 172 3.35 3.66 12.09
CA ALA A 172 4.22 3.20 11.02
C ALA A 172 4.53 1.68 11.16
N ALA A 173 4.89 1.24 12.36
CA ALA A 173 5.11 -0.18 12.64
C ALA A 173 3.84 -1.01 12.44
N ALA A 174 2.66 -0.49 12.82
CA ALA A 174 1.38 -1.15 12.59
C ALA A 174 1.12 -1.37 11.10
N LEU A 175 1.29 -0.33 10.26
CA LEU A 175 1.12 -0.45 8.82
C LEU A 175 2.21 -1.30 8.16
N GLY A 176 3.41 -1.30 8.71
CA GLY A 176 4.49 -2.19 8.28
C GLY A 176 4.14 -3.66 8.44
N CYS A 177 3.65 -4.05 9.62
CA CYS A 177 3.16 -5.42 9.87
C CYS A 177 1.94 -5.75 9.01
N TRP A 178 0.98 -4.82 8.90
CA TRP A 178 -0.19 -4.96 8.06
C TRP A 178 0.17 -5.19 6.59
N GLY A 179 1.03 -4.34 6.02
CA GLY A 179 1.50 -4.43 4.63
C GLY A 179 2.26 -5.74 4.38
N THR A 180 3.09 -6.19 5.34
CA THR A 180 3.79 -7.47 5.24
C THR A 180 2.81 -8.65 5.23
N ALA A 181 1.78 -8.64 6.09
CA ALA A 181 0.76 -9.69 6.14
C ALA A 181 -0.03 -9.75 4.82
N PHE A 182 -0.50 -8.60 4.36
CA PHE A 182 -1.25 -8.42 3.12
C PHE A 182 -0.44 -8.89 1.89
N GLU A 183 0.83 -8.50 1.78
CA GLU A 183 1.71 -8.93 0.69
C GLU A 183 2.05 -10.42 0.81
N THR A 184 2.14 -10.98 2.01
CA THR A 184 2.32 -12.42 2.20
C THR A 184 1.16 -13.20 1.59
N ILE A 185 -0.10 -12.77 1.80
CA ILE A 185 -1.27 -13.38 1.16
C ILE A 185 -1.21 -13.26 -0.36
N HIS A 186 -0.80 -12.09 -0.87
CA HIS A 186 -0.67 -11.87 -2.31
C HIS A 186 0.41 -12.77 -2.92
N SER A 187 1.58 -12.83 -2.32
CA SER A 187 2.73 -13.62 -2.77
C SER A 187 2.49 -15.13 -2.68
N LEU A 188 1.62 -15.61 -1.76
CA LEU A 188 1.19 -17.01 -1.75
C LEU A 188 0.56 -17.43 -3.09
N GLY A 189 -0.19 -16.54 -3.72
CA GLY A 189 -0.80 -16.79 -5.03
C GLY A 189 0.17 -16.74 -6.21
N ASP A 190 1.37 -16.21 -6.02
CA ASP A 190 2.39 -16.05 -7.06
C ASP A 190 3.58 -17.02 -6.90
N MET A 191 3.58 -17.93 -5.90
CA MET A 191 4.73 -18.79 -5.59
C MET A 191 5.27 -19.59 -6.77
N ASP A 192 4.42 -20.15 -7.61
CA ASP A 192 4.85 -20.96 -8.78
C ASP A 192 5.44 -20.06 -9.87
N ALA A 193 4.87 -18.87 -10.08
CA ALA A 193 5.41 -17.88 -11.01
C ALA A 193 6.76 -17.35 -10.53
N ASP A 194 6.89 -17.03 -9.25
CA ASP A 194 8.15 -16.56 -8.63
C ASP A 194 9.24 -17.62 -8.73
N ARG A 195 8.90 -18.90 -8.44
CA ARG A 195 9.84 -20.03 -8.58
C ARG A 195 10.31 -20.19 -10.02
N SER A 196 9.40 -20.12 -10.98
CA SER A 196 9.73 -20.27 -12.41
C SER A 196 10.54 -19.09 -12.96
N ALA A 197 10.34 -17.90 -12.41
CA ALA A 197 11.05 -16.68 -12.77
C ALA A 197 12.41 -16.51 -12.06
N GLY A 198 12.72 -17.35 -11.04
CA GLY A 198 13.92 -17.22 -10.22
C GLY A 198 13.91 -15.98 -9.31
N THR A 199 12.71 -15.51 -8.94
CA THR A 199 12.53 -14.38 -8.03
C THR A 199 12.28 -14.87 -6.60
N PHE A 200 12.34 -13.95 -5.64
CA PHE A 200 12.19 -14.23 -4.22
C PHE A 200 10.86 -13.67 -3.70
N SER A 201 10.29 -14.38 -2.73
CA SER A 201 9.22 -13.89 -1.87
C SER A 201 9.29 -14.59 -0.52
N LEU A 202 8.70 -13.98 0.52
CA LEU A 202 8.71 -14.58 1.86
C LEU A 202 8.00 -15.96 1.88
N PRO A 203 6.82 -16.14 1.26
CA PRO A 203 6.18 -17.46 1.16
C PRO A 203 7.02 -18.49 0.42
N LEU A 204 7.73 -18.10 -0.63
CA LEU A 204 8.59 -19.00 -1.38
C LEU A 204 9.76 -19.51 -0.52
N SER A 205 10.30 -18.66 0.36
CA SER A 205 11.44 -19.00 1.23
C SER A 205 11.04 -19.77 2.49
N LEU A 206 9.89 -19.44 3.09
CA LEU A 206 9.41 -20.08 4.32
C LEU A 206 8.60 -21.36 4.06
N GLY A 207 8.11 -21.53 2.82
CA GLY A 207 7.08 -22.51 2.46
C GLY A 207 5.67 -22.02 2.81
N ALA A 208 4.68 -22.41 2.01
CA ALA A 208 3.29 -21.99 2.15
C ALA A 208 2.71 -22.23 3.57
N PRO A 209 2.92 -23.39 4.25
CA PRO A 209 2.37 -23.59 5.58
C PRO A 209 2.89 -22.63 6.65
N SER A 210 4.17 -22.22 6.56
CA SER A 210 4.76 -21.27 7.49
C SER A 210 4.29 -19.86 7.19
N ALA A 211 4.19 -19.47 5.91
CA ALA A 211 3.65 -18.19 5.49
C ALA A 211 2.19 -18.01 5.93
N VAL A 212 1.35 -19.03 5.77
CA VAL A 212 -0.05 -19.02 6.25
C VAL A 212 -0.13 -18.79 7.76
N ARG A 213 0.77 -19.41 8.55
CA ARG A 213 0.82 -19.20 10.02
C ARG A 213 1.36 -17.84 10.42
N LEU A 214 2.22 -17.24 9.61
CA LEU A 214 2.80 -15.91 9.89
C LEU A 214 1.77 -14.80 9.75
N VAL A 215 0.85 -14.90 8.79
CA VAL A 215 -0.16 -13.86 8.50
C VAL A 215 -0.97 -13.45 9.74
N PRO A 216 -1.63 -14.36 10.48
CA PRO A 216 -2.40 -13.96 11.66
C PRO A 216 -1.54 -13.36 12.78
N VAL A 217 -0.27 -13.75 12.90
CA VAL A 217 0.67 -13.15 13.85
C VAL A 217 0.92 -11.69 13.49
N LEU A 218 1.21 -11.41 12.22
CA LEU A 218 1.43 -10.04 11.73
C LEU A 218 0.17 -9.18 11.87
N HIS A 219 -1.01 -9.73 11.56
CA HIS A 219 -2.28 -9.04 11.77
C HIS A 219 -2.52 -8.73 13.25
N GLY A 220 -2.25 -9.67 14.15
CA GLY A 220 -2.38 -9.47 15.59
C GLY A 220 -1.46 -8.37 16.11
N ILE A 221 -0.19 -8.36 15.66
CA ILE A 221 0.79 -7.29 16.00
C ILE A 221 0.30 -5.95 15.44
N ALA A 222 -0.14 -5.89 14.18
CA ALA A 222 -0.63 -4.65 13.57
C ALA A 222 -1.82 -4.07 14.33
N LEU A 223 -2.80 -4.89 14.69
CA LEU A 223 -3.98 -4.47 15.46
C LEU A 223 -3.62 -4.03 16.89
N GLY A 224 -2.71 -4.74 17.56
CA GLY A 224 -2.19 -4.35 18.86
C GLY A 224 -1.47 -2.99 18.82
N LEU A 225 -0.66 -2.77 17.77
CA LEU A 225 0.01 -1.49 17.54
C LEU A 225 -0.99 -0.37 17.18
N LEU A 226 -2.06 -0.65 16.42
CA LEU A 226 -3.13 0.33 16.20
C LEU A 226 -3.86 0.69 17.50
N ALA A 227 -4.12 -0.29 18.36
CA ALA A 227 -4.70 -0.02 19.68
C ALA A 227 -3.75 0.84 20.55
N LEU A 228 -2.45 0.52 20.56
CA LEU A 228 -1.43 1.32 21.24
C LEU A 228 -1.35 2.74 20.66
N PHE A 229 -1.39 2.89 19.33
CA PHE A 229 -1.46 4.21 18.69
C PHE A 229 -2.66 5.02 19.18
N GLY A 230 -3.85 4.40 19.24
CA GLY A 230 -5.05 5.04 19.76
C GLY A 230 -4.90 5.50 21.20
N ALA A 231 -4.28 4.70 22.05
CA ALA A 231 -4.00 5.06 23.46
C ALA A 231 -3.01 6.23 23.55
N LEU A 232 -1.90 6.19 22.80
CA LEU A 232 -0.90 7.25 22.74
C LEU A 232 -1.44 8.57 22.16
N ALA A 233 -2.39 8.46 21.22
CA ALA A 233 -3.08 9.60 20.62
C ALA A 233 -4.33 10.03 21.40
N HIS A 234 -4.57 9.44 22.59
CA HIS A 234 -5.71 9.74 23.48
C HIS A 234 -7.07 9.66 22.75
N ARG A 235 -7.25 8.62 21.91
CA ARG A 235 -8.52 8.44 21.18
C ARG A 235 -9.59 7.88 22.10
N PRO A 236 -10.85 8.40 22.01
CA PRO A 236 -11.98 7.88 22.77
C PRO A 236 -12.46 6.53 22.21
N TRP A 237 -13.40 5.91 22.92
CA TRP A 237 -13.87 4.54 22.69
C TRP A 237 -14.29 4.19 21.23
N PRO A 238 -14.86 5.10 20.37
CA PRO A 238 -15.24 4.72 19.01
C PRO A 238 -14.05 4.24 18.17
N TYR A 239 -12.86 4.82 18.42
CA TYR A 239 -11.62 4.36 17.78
C TYR A 239 -11.35 2.88 18.06
N PHE A 240 -11.44 2.47 19.33
CA PHE A 240 -11.17 1.09 19.75
C PHE A 240 -12.24 0.12 19.26
N VAL A 241 -13.50 0.56 19.15
CA VAL A 241 -14.55 -0.23 18.50
C VAL A 241 -14.19 -0.53 17.05
N ALA A 242 -13.71 0.45 16.29
CA ALA A 242 -13.28 0.24 14.91
C ALA A 242 -12.09 -0.75 14.83
N VAL A 243 -11.10 -0.64 15.72
CA VAL A 243 -10.00 -1.61 15.81
C VAL A 243 -10.53 -3.00 16.15
N GLY A 244 -11.52 -3.12 17.04
CA GLY A 244 -12.20 -4.37 17.36
C GLY A 244 -12.94 -4.98 16.16
N VAL A 245 -13.66 -4.17 15.39
CA VAL A 245 -14.31 -4.59 14.14
C VAL A 245 -13.27 -5.09 13.13
N MET A 246 -12.16 -4.36 12.97
CA MET A 246 -11.05 -4.80 12.12
C MET A 246 -10.48 -6.15 12.60
N ALA A 247 -10.34 -6.35 13.92
CA ALA A 247 -9.83 -7.61 14.46
C ALA A 247 -10.74 -8.80 14.13
N VAL A 248 -12.06 -8.65 14.29
CA VAL A 248 -13.03 -9.68 13.93
C VAL A 248 -13.01 -9.97 12.43
N TRP A 249 -12.97 -8.92 11.61
CA TRP A 249 -12.91 -9.06 10.16
C TRP A 249 -11.61 -9.74 9.71
N THR A 250 -10.46 -9.31 10.24
CA THR A 250 -9.15 -9.88 9.94
C THR A 250 -9.07 -11.35 10.36
N ALA A 251 -9.57 -11.69 11.57
CA ALA A 251 -9.62 -13.08 12.03
C ALA A 251 -10.46 -13.97 11.09
N SER A 252 -11.49 -13.41 10.43
CA SER A 252 -12.26 -14.16 9.44
C SER A 252 -11.46 -14.38 8.14
N ILE A 253 -10.61 -13.42 7.74
CA ILE A 253 -9.68 -13.59 6.60
C ILE A 253 -8.65 -14.68 6.92
N ASP A 254 -8.04 -14.62 8.10
CA ASP A 254 -7.01 -15.55 8.56
C ASP A 254 -7.54 -16.99 8.65
N ARG A 255 -8.77 -17.14 9.15
CA ARG A 255 -9.46 -18.44 9.20
C ARG A 255 -9.69 -19.02 7.81
N ASP A 256 -10.14 -18.17 6.86
CA ASP A 256 -10.41 -18.62 5.49
C ASP A 256 -9.08 -18.93 4.78
N LEU A 257 -8.01 -18.17 5.03
CA LEU A 257 -6.66 -18.45 4.52
C LEU A 257 -6.14 -19.81 5.04
N ALA A 258 -6.34 -20.10 6.33
CA ALA A 258 -5.92 -21.37 6.92
C ALA A 258 -6.71 -22.57 6.36
N ARG A 259 -7.98 -22.37 5.97
CA ARG A 259 -8.83 -23.42 5.38
C ARG A 259 -8.51 -23.67 3.91
N ASP A 260 -8.28 -22.62 3.16
CA ASP A 260 -8.02 -22.70 1.71
C ASP A 260 -7.05 -21.61 1.27
N PRO A 261 -5.74 -21.90 1.29
CA PRO A 261 -4.70 -20.96 0.86
C PRO A 261 -4.75 -20.62 -0.64
N SER A 262 -5.57 -21.29 -1.44
CA SER A 262 -5.68 -21.00 -2.89
C SER A 262 -6.53 -19.75 -3.18
N GLN A 263 -7.36 -19.29 -2.24
CA GLN A 263 -8.27 -18.16 -2.41
C GLN A 263 -7.59 -16.78 -2.22
N THR A 264 -6.29 -16.67 -2.43
CA THR A 264 -5.50 -15.47 -2.16
C THR A 264 -6.08 -14.19 -2.77
N ARG A 265 -6.56 -14.23 -4.04
CA ARG A 265 -7.17 -13.07 -4.70
C ARG A 265 -8.44 -12.58 -3.98
N ARG A 266 -9.29 -13.49 -3.51
CA ARG A 266 -10.51 -13.16 -2.76
C ARG A 266 -10.16 -12.56 -1.41
N LEU A 267 -9.23 -13.18 -0.69
CA LEU A 267 -8.78 -12.75 0.62
C LEU A 267 -8.08 -11.39 0.55
N PHE A 268 -7.25 -11.16 -0.46
CA PHE A 268 -6.65 -9.86 -0.76
C PHE A 268 -7.71 -8.75 -0.88
N ARG A 269 -8.78 -8.98 -1.66
CA ARG A 269 -9.85 -8.00 -1.84
C ARG A 269 -10.60 -7.66 -0.55
N ARG A 270 -10.67 -8.58 0.40
CA ARG A 270 -11.36 -8.35 1.68
C ARG A 270 -10.65 -7.33 2.56
N HIS A 271 -9.37 -7.04 2.33
CA HIS A 271 -8.63 -6.00 3.05
C HIS A 271 -9.09 -4.58 2.69
N PHE A 272 -9.71 -4.38 1.53
CA PHE A 272 -10.07 -3.04 1.04
C PHE A 272 -11.04 -2.27 1.96
N GLY A 273 -11.92 -2.98 2.68
CA GLY A 273 -12.86 -2.34 3.60
C GLY A 273 -12.26 -1.94 4.95
N LEU A 274 -11.12 -2.54 5.32
CA LEU A 274 -10.58 -2.37 6.68
C LEU A 274 -10.03 -0.98 6.93
N SER A 275 -9.36 -0.37 5.96
CA SER A 275 -8.89 1.01 6.04
C SER A 275 -10.04 2.01 6.16
N THR A 276 -11.16 1.73 5.48
CA THR A 276 -12.38 2.53 5.59
C THR A 276 -13.01 2.42 6.98
N VAL A 277 -13.08 1.21 7.54
CA VAL A 277 -13.53 1.00 8.93
C VAL A 277 -12.65 1.80 9.90
N PHE A 278 -11.33 1.75 9.72
CA PHE A 278 -10.40 2.53 10.52
C PHE A 278 -10.66 4.03 10.43
N LEU A 279 -10.79 4.57 9.21
CA LEU A 279 -11.10 5.98 8.98
C LEU A 279 -12.40 6.40 9.66
N ILE A 280 -13.46 5.60 9.51
CA ILE A 280 -14.77 5.85 10.15
C ILE A 280 -14.60 5.89 11.68
N GLY A 281 -13.88 4.94 12.27
CA GLY A 281 -13.61 4.94 13.72
C GLY A 281 -12.85 6.18 14.19
N VAL A 282 -11.85 6.63 13.41
CA VAL A 282 -11.12 7.86 13.69
C VAL A 282 -12.07 9.08 13.60
N ILE A 283 -12.92 9.19 12.58
CA ILE A 283 -13.89 10.29 12.46
C ILE A 283 -14.82 10.32 13.67
N PHE A 284 -15.44 9.20 14.02
CA PHE A 284 -16.34 9.12 15.17
C PHE A 284 -15.63 9.41 16.49
N SER A 285 -14.33 9.15 16.58
CA SER A 285 -13.53 9.48 17.77
C SER A 285 -13.32 10.98 17.99
N TYR A 286 -13.73 11.84 17.06
CA TYR A 286 -13.72 13.30 17.21
C TYR A 286 -15.11 13.89 17.44
N ILE A 287 -16.15 13.07 17.37
CA ILE A 287 -17.55 13.47 17.58
C ILE A 287 -18.03 13.03 18.98
N ALA A 288 -17.45 11.94 19.50
CA ALA A 288 -17.73 11.41 20.83
C ALA A 288 -16.95 12.14 21.92
#